data_9713a3777c65a676025602ca68de6c3d
#
_entry.id   9713a3777c65a676025602ca68de6c3d
#
_cell.length_a   1.000
_cell.length_b   1.000
_cell.length_c   1.000
_cell.angle_alpha   90.00
_cell.angle_beta   90.00
_cell.angle_gamma   90.00
#
_symmetry.space_group_name_H-M   'P 1'
#
loop_
_entity.id
_entity.type
_entity.pdbx_description
1 polymer ?
#
loop_
_entity_poly.entity_id
_entity_poly.type
_entity_poly.pdbx_seq_one_letter_code
_entity_poly.pdbx_strand_id
1 'polypeptide(L)'
;KYGYRATRELTGHGVGKELHEEPMISNVVVGPASKTPVIKLGQTLAIEIIYVEGNPKLILEEDGWTISVKDGTLSAVHEETVMVTQDGCSILTVPSLFQIV
;
A
#
# COMPACT_ATOMS: atom_id res chain seq x y z
N LYS A 1 -14.37 -9.33 -6.64
CA LYS A 1 -14.91 -10.70 -6.44
C LYS A 1 -15.58 -10.85 -5.08
N TYR A 2 -15.04 -10.22 -4.03
CA TYR A 2 -15.55 -10.32 -2.66
C TYR A 2 -16.27 -9.06 -2.17
N GLY A 3 -16.49 -8.06 -3.02
CA GLY A 3 -17.21 -6.83 -2.69
C GLY A 3 -16.41 -5.73 -2.02
N TYR A 4 -15.16 -5.99 -1.63
CA TYR A 4 -14.29 -4.97 -1.05
C TYR A 4 -13.80 -3.96 -2.08
N ARG A 5 -13.52 -2.74 -1.61
CA ARG A 5 -13.06 -1.62 -2.43
C ARG A 5 -11.78 -1.03 -1.85
N ALA A 6 -10.77 -0.81 -2.68
CA ALA A 6 -9.56 -0.14 -2.26
C ALA A 6 -9.77 1.38 -2.11
N THR A 7 -9.10 1.99 -1.14
CA THR A 7 -9.08 3.44 -0.96
C THR A 7 -8.20 4.10 -2.02
N ARG A 8 -8.45 5.38 -2.29
CA ARG A 8 -7.69 6.16 -3.28
C ARG A 8 -6.72 7.14 -2.64
N GLU A 9 -7.06 7.62 -1.45
CA GLU A 9 -6.37 8.71 -0.76
C GLU A 9 -5.10 8.26 -0.07
N LEU A 10 -5.04 7.00 0.31
CA LEU A 10 -3.86 6.38 0.92
C LEU A 10 -3.21 5.41 -0.06
N THR A 11 -1.90 5.37 -0.08
CA THR A 11 -1.11 4.66 -1.10
C THR A 11 0.10 3.99 -0.47
N GLY A 12 0.60 2.94 -1.11
CA GLY A 12 1.95 2.47 -0.87
C GLY A 12 2.98 3.50 -1.36
N HIS A 13 4.24 3.27 -1.07
CA HIS A 13 5.30 4.24 -1.33
C HIS A 13 6.68 3.59 -1.41
N GLY A 14 7.67 4.33 -1.92
CA GLY A 14 9.07 4.00 -1.72
C GLY A 14 9.45 4.13 -0.24
N VAL A 15 10.44 3.37 0.19
CA VAL A 15 11.02 3.45 1.53
C VAL A 15 12.53 3.28 1.44
N GLY A 16 13.27 4.04 2.25
CA GLY A 16 14.73 4.00 2.26
C GLY A 16 15.30 4.69 3.49
N LYS A 17 16.00 5.80 3.33
CA LYS A 17 16.45 6.61 4.45
C LYS A 17 15.29 7.24 5.18
N GLU A 18 14.27 7.64 4.42
CA GLU A 18 13.02 8.16 4.95
C GLU A 18 11.96 7.07 4.93
N LEU A 19 10.98 7.18 5.84
CA LEU A 19 9.84 6.25 5.89
C LEU A 19 9.01 6.31 4.61
N HIS A 20 8.82 7.52 4.07
CA HIS A 20 8.07 7.75 2.85
C HIS A 20 8.96 8.40 1.80
N GLU A 21 9.20 7.69 0.71
CA GLU A 21 9.96 8.15 -0.45
C GLU A 21 9.16 7.91 -1.74
N GLU A 22 9.57 8.54 -2.83
CA GLU A 22 9.05 8.21 -4.16
C GLU A 22 9.45 6.77 -4.57
N PRO A 23 8.66 6.09 -5.37
CA PRO A 23 7.40 6.53 -5.97
C PRO A 23 6.18 6.32 -5.05
N MET A 24 5.12 7.10 -5.28
CA MET A 24 3.79 6.81 -4.75
C MET A 24 3.18 5.63 -5.51
N ILE A 25 2.63 4.64 -4.78
CA ILE A 25 2.06 3.41 -5.34
C ILE A 25 0.55 3.39 -5.07
N SER A 26 -0.23 3.73 -6.09
CA SER A 26 -1.68 3.80 -5.97
C SER A 26 -2.32 2.43 -5.75
N ASN A 27 -3.32 2.36 -4.85
CA ASN A 27 -4.13 1.17 -4.60
C ASN A 27 -5.15 0.88 -5.69
N VAL A 28 -5.35 1.81 -6.61
CA VAL A 28 -6.31 1.70 -7.71
C VAL A 28 -5.65 2.10 -9.03
N VAL A 29 -6.17 1.57 -10.12
CA VAL A 29 -5.71 1.97 -11.45
C VAL A 29 -6.16 3.42 -11.72
N VAL A 30 -5.20 4.34 -11.86
CA VAL A 30 -5.45 5.77 -12.10
C VAL A 30 -5.19 6.20 -13.54
N GLY A 31 -4.70 5.29 -14.38
CA GLY A 31 -4.40 5.58 -15.78
C GLY A 31 -3.65 4.45 -16.47
N PRO A 32 -3.16 4.66 -17.69
CA PRO A 32 -2.40 3.66 -18.41
C PRO A 32 -1.04 3.42 -17.74
N ALA A 33 -0.61 2.16 -17.68
CA ALA A 33 0.66 1.75 -17.08
C ALA A 33 1.88 2.49 -17.66
N SER A 34 1.82 2.89 -18.93
CA SER A 34 2.88 3.69 -19.60
C SER A 34 3.10 5.08 -19.01
N LYS A 35 2.19 5.56 -18.16
CA LYS A 35 2.29 6.86 -17.47
C LYS A 35 2.64 6.71 -15.98
N THR A 36 2.84 5.48 -15.51
CA THR A 36 3.27 5.24 -14.12
C THR A 36 4.80 5.23 -14.03
N PRO A 37 5.36 5.52 -12.84
CA PRO A 37 6.81 5.39 -12.60
C PRO A 37 7.31 3.98 -12.93
N VAL A 38 8.49 3.91 -13.53
CA VAL A 38 9.15 2.63 -13.81
C VAL A 38 9.80 2.12 -12.52
N ILE A 39 9.46 0.90 -12.13
CA ILE A 39 10.10 0.21 -11.01
C ILE A 39 11.53 -0.16 -11.40
N LYS A 40 12.49 0.14 -10.52
CA LYS A 40 13.93 -0.08 -10.77
C LYS A 40 14.44 -1.21 -9.87
N LEU A 41 15.39 -1.97 -10.42
CA LEU A 41 16.12 -2.98 -9.65
C LEU A 41 16.73 -2.38 -8.38
N GLY A 42 16.57 -3.06 -7.25
CA GLY A 42 17.08 -2.64 -5.95
C GLY A 42 16.22 -1.61 -5.22
N GLN A 43 15.13 -1.12 -5.81
CA GLN A 43 14.19 -0.27 -5.07
C GLN A 43 13.55 -1.05 -3.92
N THR A 44 13.36 -0.35 -2.80
CA THR A 44 12.58 -0.85 -1.65
C THR A 44 11.25 -0.13 -1.61
N LEU A 45 10.17 -0.89 -1.60
CA LEU A 45 8.81 -0.40 -1.74
C LEU A 45 7.93 -0.94 -0.60
N ALA A 46 7.18 -0.09 0.06
CA ALA A 46 6.07 -0.48 0.92
C ALA A 46 4.83 -0.68 0.05
N ILE A 47 4.44 -1.91 -0.13
CA ILE A 47 3.21 -2.27 -0.86
C ILE A 47 2.09 -2.36 0.17
N GLU A 48 1.31 -1.32 0.21
CA GLU A 48 0.23 -1.13 1.18
C GLU A 48 -1.12 -1.10 0.46
N ILE A 49 -2.01 -1.98 0.86
CA ILE A 49 -3.37 -2.03 0.31
C ILE A 49 -4.35 -1.81 1.44
N ILE A 50 -5.09 -0.71 1.37
CA ILE A 50 -6.16 -0.38 2.30
C ILE A 50 -7.49 -0.57 1.58
N TYR A 51 -8.35 -1.40 2.15
CA TYR A 51 -9.64 -1.74 1.56
C TYR A 51 -10.77 -1.69 2.59
N VAL A 52 -11.98 -1.47 2.10
CA VAL A 52 -13.18 -1.27 2.91
C VAL A 52 -14.32 -2.12 2.41
N GLU A 53 -15.27 -2.45 3.29
CA GLU A 53 -16.49 -3.17 2.92
C GLU A 53 -17.48 -2.29 2.14
N GLY A 54 -17.53 -1.00 2.48
CA GLY A 54 -18.51 -0.06 1.95
C GLY A 54 -17.96 0.91 0.92
N ASN A 55 -18.30 2.17 1.09
CA ASN A 55 -17.81 3.25 0.24
C ASN A 55 -16.37 3.62 0.65
N PRO A 56 -15.39 3.60 -0.25
CA PRO A 56 -13.99 3.84 0.06
C PRO A 56 -13.65 5.30 0.40
N LYS A 57 -14.63 6.17 0.56
CA LYS A 57 -14.41 7.56 0.95
C LYS A 57 -13.94 7.65 2.40
N LEU A 58 -12.81 8.32 2.60
CA LEU A 58 -12.22 8.53 3.91
C LEU A 58 -12.57 9.92 4.47
N ILE A 59 -12.49 10.04 5.79
CA ILE A 59 -12.55 11.31 6.52
C ILE A 59 -11.41 11.37 7.53
N LEU A 60 -10.91 12.57 7.79
CA LEU A 60 -10.03 12.86 8.91
C LEU A 60 -10.92 13.25 10.09
N GLU A 61 -10.74 12.57 11.22
CA GLU A 61 -11.51 12.83 12.43
C GLU A 61 -11.10 14.14 13.12
N GLU A 62 -11.89 14.59 14.09
CA GLU A 62 -11.66 15.85 14.81
C GLU A 62 -10.32 15.91 15.57
N ASP A 63 -9.73 14.77 15.90
CA ASP A 63 -8.40 14.68 16.52
C ASP A 63 -7.25 15.09 15.58
N GLY A 64 -7.56 15.31 14.28
CA GLY A 64 -6.59 15.70 13.26
C GLY A 64 -5.59 14.61 12.87
N TRP A 65 -5.79 13.38 13.32
CA TRP A 65 -4.91 12.24 13.10
C TRP A 65 -5.60 10.98 12.60
N THR A 66 -6.72 10.61 13.22
CA THR A 66 -7.45 9.38 12.89
C THR A 66 -8.14 9.51 11.54
N ILE A 67 -7.92 8.52 10.68
CA ILE A 67 -8.60 8.42 9.38
C ILE A 67 -9.62 7.29 9.46
N SER A 68 -10.87 7.59 9.18
CA SER A 68 -12.00 6.66 9.25
C SER A 68 -12.69 6.52 7.89
N VAL A 69 -13.40 5.40 7.72
CA VAL A 69 -14.29 5.24 6.56
C VAL A 69 -15.57 6.06 6.81
N LYS A 70 -15.91 6.93 5.87
CA LYS A 70 -17.00 7.90 6.04
C LYS A 70 -18.34 7.25 6.37
N ASP A 71 -18.64 6.08 5.86
CA ASP A 71 -19.89 5.36 6.10
C ASP A 71 -19.87 4.44 7.31
N GLY A 72 -18.76 4.42 8.07
CA GLY A 72 -18.61 3.62 9.29
C GLY A 72 -18.45 2.12 9.07
N THR A 73 -18.26 1.67 7.82
CA THR A 73 -18.00 0.25 7.53
C THR A 73 -16.58 -0.15 7.90
N LEU A 74 -16.34 -1.45 8.02
CA LEU A 74 -15.01 -1.97 8.36
C LEU A 74 -13.98 -1.71 7.28
N SER A 75 -12.78 -1.43 7.72
CA SER A 75 -11.59 -1.33 6.87
C SER A 75 -10.49 -2.25 7.37
N ALA A 76 -9.60 -2.62 6.46
CA ALA A 76 -8.40 -3.37 6.78
C ALA A 76 -7.24 -2.90 5.91
N VAL A 77 -6.02 -3.10 6.42
CA VAL A 77 -4.78 -2.85 5.69
C VAL A 77 -3.95 -4.13 5.65
N HIS A 78 -3.30 -4.35 4.53
CA HIS A 78 -2.22 -5.32 4.40
C HIS A 78 -1.03 -4.63 3.77
N GLU A 79 0.12 -4.72 4.42
CA GLU A 79 1.34 -4.06 4.01
C GLU A 79 2.53 -4.99 4.10
N GLU A 80 3.36 -4.97 3.07
CA GLU A 80 4.65 -5.65 3.02
C GLU A 80 5.71 -4.71 2.43
N THR A 81 6.89 -4.73 3.02
CA THR A 81 8.05 -4.10 2.41
C THR A 81 8.77 -5.09 1.52
N VAL A 82 8.97 -4.72 0.27
CA VAL A 82 9.63 -5.57 -0.72
C VAL A 82 10.85 -4.88 -1.33
N MET A 83 11.84 -5.65 -1.69
CA MET A 83 12.96 -5.21 -2.51
C MET A 83 12.79 -5.76 -3.92
N VAL A 84 12.90 -4.88 -4.92
CA VAL A 84 12.80 -5.27 -6.34
C VAL A 84 14.04 -6.05 -6.76
N THR A 85 13.85 -7.25 -7.30
CA THR A 85 14.90 -8.13 -7.82
C THR A 85 14.78 -8.27 -9.33
N GLN A 86 15.75 -8.93 -9.95
CA GLN A 86 15.75 -9.17 -11.39
C GLN A 86 14.55 -10.00 -11.86
N ASP A 87 14.14 -10.97 -11.04
CA ASP A 87 13.08 -11.94 -11.37
C ASP A 87 11.77 -11.69 -10.62
N GLY A 88 11.62 -10.53 -9.97
CA GLY A 88 10.42 -10.19 -9.21
C GLY A 88 10.72 -9.34 -7.98
N CYS A 89 10.40 -9.84 -6.78
CA CYS A 89 10.70 -9.15 -5.54
C CYS A 89 11.04 -10.11 -4.40
N SER A 90 11.75 -9.59 -3.40
CA SER A 90 12.00 -10.25 -2.12
C SER A 90 11.21 -9.53 -1.03
N ILE A 91 10.38 -10.23 -0.27
CA ILE A 91 9.64 -9.67 0.87
C ILE A 91 10.60 -9.55 2.05
N LEU A 92 10.74 -8.35 2.59
CA LEU A 92 11.66 -8.06 3.69
C LEU A 92 11.00 -8.15 5.07
N THR A 93 9.68 -8.06 5.13
CA THR A 93 8.87 -8.04 6.37
C THR A 93 8.39 -9.42 6.82
N VAL A 94 8.89 -10.50 6.21
CA VAL A 94 8.56 -11.87 6.62
C VAL A 94 9.13 -12.12 8.03
N PRO A 95 8.30 -12.53 9.01
CA PRO A 95 8.79 -12.86 10.35
C PRO A 95 9.85 -13.96 10.28
N SER A 96 10.94 -13.78 11.01
CA SER A 96 12.08 -14.72 11.04
C SER A 96 11.71 -16.15 11.49
N LEU A 97 10.59 -16.31 12.20
CA LEU A 97 10.04 -17.61 12.58
C LEU A 97 9.64 -18.50 11.39
N PHE A 98 9.41 -17.94 10.23
CA PHE A 98 9.12 -18.69 9.01
C PHE A 98 10.37 -19.00 8.17
N GLN A 99 11.54 -18.49 8.56
CA GLN A 99 12.80 -18.76 7.88
C GLN A 99 13.51 -20.04 8.39
N ILE A 100 12.96 -20.68 9.40
CA ILE A 100 13.57 -21.87 10.07
C ILE A 100 13.00 -23.18 9.52
N VAL A 101 12.16 -23.10 8.54
CA VAL A 101 11.54 -24.32 7.98
C VAL A 101 12.16 -24.68 6.65
#